data_27ae27a3cdbcf19408b00d27a6aa5c31
#
_entry.id   27ae27a3cdbcf19408b00d27a6aa5c31
#
_cell.length_a   1.000
_cell.length_b   1.000
_cell.length_c   1.000
_cell.angle_alpha   90.00
_cell.angle_beta   90.00
_cell.angle_gamma   90.00
#
_symmetry.space_group_name_H-M   'P 1'
#
loop_
_entity.id
_entity.type
_entity.pdbx_description
1 polymer ?
#
loop_
_entity_poly.entity_id
_entity_poly.type
_entity_poly.pdbx_seq_one_letter_code
_entity_poly.pdbx_strand_id
1 'polypeptide(L)'
;MDANTIGSKIAKARKEKNMSQAQLAQLLFISPQAVGKWERGESIPDIITFARLAEILGVDLNYFSENFPSANADISAQDDNAATLDVVANLSRSQEPDLLTNFNGGNLANTDFAGVTAHKRKFYGSALRGSDFSGSDLTGSSITGSDVREASFDGANLTDCTLSVSDLTGASFDKTILVRTEFNKSGLDGAKFINAELVDVKLTKTDLTKTIFENCVFTGVDFDCSDLRGVRFDGQTFIGVKFHNGAMNDATFNGATLKNVSFRSTFALTNRYYRAIATIRFDGATMDKLTYASLKGLGADLSKVTII
;
A
#
# COMPACT_ATOMS: atom_id res chain seq x y z
N MET A 1 -27.87 -12.98 11.07
CA MET A 1 -28.20 -11.80 11.90
C MET A 1 -29.48 -11.20 11.36
N ASP A 2 -30.50 -11.02 12.21
CA ASP A 2 -31.75 -10.38 11.80
C ASP A 2 -31.62 -8.86 11.99
N ALA A 3 -31.97 -8.09 10.95
CA ALA A 3 -31.88 -6.63 10.94
C ALA A 3 -32.71 -5.97 12.05
N ASN A 4 -33.85 -6.56 12.38
CA ASN A 4 -34.74 -6.06 13.44
C ASN A 4 -34.13 -6.17 14.84
N THR A 5 -33.45 -7.27 15.12
CA THR A 5 -32.75 -7.49 16.40
C THR A 5 -31.59 -6.50 16.55
N ILE A 6 -30.81 -6.29 15.51
CA ILE A 6 -29.71 -5.30 15.48
C ILE A 6 -30.29 -3.89 15.70
N GLY A 7 -31.31 -3.52 14.96
CA GLY A 7 -31.94 -2.21 15.07
C GLY A 7 -32.48 -1.93 16.46
N SER A 8 -33.11 -2.91 17.07
CA SER A 8 -33.59 -2.80 18.45
C SER A 8 -32.46 -2.58 19.48
N LYS A 9 -31.34 -3.25 19.31
CA LYS A 9 -30.14 -3.08 20.15
C LYS A 9 -29.51 -1.70 19.98
N ILE A 10 -29.41 -1.19 18.74
CA ILE A 10 -28.94 0.17 18.46
C ILE A 10 -29.83 1.19 19.17
N ALA A 11 -31.16 1.07 18.99
CA ALA A 11 -32.12 1.97 19.63
C ALA A 11 -32.04 1.94 21.14
N LYS A 12 -31.85 0.76 21.73
CA LYS A 12 -31.71 0.57 23.19
C LYS A 12 -30.45 1.26 23.70
N ALA A 13 -29.29 0.94 23.16
CA ALA A 13 -28.00 1.51 23.58
C ALA A 13 -27.96 3.05 23.41
N ARG A 14 -28.53 3.58 22.31
CA ARG A 14 -28.66 5.02 22.12
C ARG A 14 -29.50 5.70 23.18
N LYS A 15 -30.66 5.11 23.52
CA LYS A 15 -31.56 5.63 24.57
C LYS A 15 -30.89 5.59 25.95
N GLU A 16 -30.15 4.55 26.28
CA GLU A 16 -29.37 4.43 27.51
C GLU A 16 -28.33 5.54 27.67
N LYS A 17 -27.80 6.05 26.54
CA LYS A 17 -26.92 7.23 26.51
C LYS A 17 -27.67 8.56 26.41
N ASN A 18 -28.99 8.57 26.51
CA ASN A 18 -29.86 9.77 26.42
C ASN A 18 -29.65 10.55 25.09
N MET A 19 -29.30 9.88 23.99
CA MET A 19 -29.07 10.50 22.66
C MET A 19 -30.33 10.44 21.80
N SER A 20 -30.60 11.52 21.04
CA SER A 20 -31.55 11.47 19.93
C SER A 20 -30.92 10.77 18.69
N GLN A 21 -31.77 10.31 17.75
CA GLN A 21 -31.28 9.79 16.46
C GLN A 21 -30.41 10.81 15.71
N ALA A 22 -30.75 12.10 15.80
CA ALA A 22 -30.00 13.18 15.18
C ALA A 22 -28.61 13.37 15.81
N GLN A 23 -28.51 13.28 17.14
CA GLN A 23 -27.23 13.37 17.86
C GLN A 23 -26.31 12.17 17.51
N LEU A 24 -26.85 10.95 17.50
CA LEU A 24 -26.08 9.77 17.10
C LEU A 24 -25.63 9.88 15.64
N ALA A 25 -26.50 10.33 14.75
CA ALA A 25 -26.19 10.55 13.35
C ALA A 25 -25.07 11.59 13.15
N GLN A 26 -25.09 12.67 13.93
CA GLN A 26 -24.05 13.70 13.90
C GLN A 26 -22.68 13.15 14.32
N LEU A 27 -22.62 12.32 15.36
CA LEU A 27 -21.35 11.68 15.81
C LEU A 27 -20.82 10.66 14.80
N LEU A 28 -21.72 10.05 14.03
CA LEU A 28 -21.35 9.09 12.98
C LEU A 28 -21.12 9.74 11.62
N PHE A 29 -21.33 11.07 11.48
CA PHE A 29 -21.27 11.82 10.22
C PHE A 29 -22.19 11.27 9.12
N ILE A 30 -23.42 10.86 9.50
CA ILE A 30 -24.44 10.33 8.60
C ILE A 30 -25.78 11.09 8.76
N SER A 31 -26.78 10.75 7.93
CA SER A 31 -28.10 11.35 8.05
C SER A 31 -28.92 10.73 9.22
N PRO A 32 -29.77 11.49 9.90
CA PRO A 32 -30.70 10.94 10.90
C PRO A 32 -31.64 9.86 10.35
N GLN A 33 -31.97 9.94 9.08
CA GLN A 33 -32.78 8.95 8.36
C GLN A 33 -32.09 7.58 8.30
N ALA A 34 -30.74 7.55 8.18
CA ALA A 34 -29.98 6.30 8.18
C ALA A 34 -30.08 5.59 9.54
N VAL A 35 -29.90 6.34 10.64
CA VAL A 35 -30.09 5.80 12.00
C VAL A 35 -31.53 5.28 12.18
N GLY A 36 -32.54 6.06 11.71
CA GLY A 36 -33.94 5.64 11.76
C GLY A 36 -34.21 4.34 10.98
N LYS A 37 -33.62 4.16 9.82
CA LYS A 37 -33.73 2.91 9.02
C LYS A 37 -33.13 1.72 9.75
N TRP A 38 -31.96 1.89 10.37
CA TRP A 38 -31.35 0.83 11.17
C TRP A 38 -32.22 0.42 12.35
N GLU A 39 -32.71 1.38 13.11
CA GLU A 39 -33.55 1.10 14.30
C GLU A 39 -34.88 0.43 13.94
N ARG A 40 -35.40 0.61 12.73
CA ARG A 40 -36.58 -0.09 12.21
C ARG A 40 -36.27 -1.43 11.50
N GLY A 41 -34.98 -1.81 11.41
CA GLY A 41 -34.56 -3.02 10.71
C GLY A 41 -34.69 -2.96 9.18
N GLU A 42 -34.85 -1.76 8.59
CA GLU A 42 -34.94 -1.57 7.14
C GLU A 42 -33.58 -1.70 6.43
N SER A 43 -32.50 -1.48 7.16
CA SER A 43 -31.12 -1.69 6.72
C SER A 43 -30.23 -1.98 7.91
N ILE A 44 -29.03 -2.49 7.65
CA ILE A 44 -28.01 -2.78 8.65
C ILE A 44 -26.84 -1.83 8.42
N PRO A 45 -26.22 -1.25 9.46
CA PRO A 45 -24.96 -0.54 9.32
C PRO A 45 -23.87 -1.42 8.70
N ASP A 46 -22.95 -0.82 7.97
CA ASP A 46 -21.73 -1.52 7.59
C ASP A 46 -20.84 -1.79 8.81
N ILE A 47 -19.83 -2.65 8.65
CA ILE A 47 -18.98 -3.10 9.75
C ILE A 47 -18.19 -1.95 10.41
N ILE A 48 -17.82 -0.93 9.64
CA ILE A 48 -17.08 0.24 10.13
C ILE A 48 -18.02 1.09 11.00
N THR A 49 -19.24 1.28 10.54
CA THR A 49 -20.28 1.98 11.29
C THR A 49 -20.66 1.23 12.57
N PHE A 50 -20.65 -0.10 12.55
CA PHE A 50 -20.84 -0.89 13.78
C PHE A 50 -19.74 -0.68 14.81
N ALA A 51 -18.48 -0.64 14.39
CA ALA A 51 -17.37 -0.37 15.31
C ALA A 51 -17.49 1.01 15.95
N ARG A 52 -17.80 2.04 15.16
CA ARG A 52 -18.09 3.40 15.67
C ARG A 52 -19.31 3.47 16.58
N LEU A 53 -20.37 2.74 16.24
CA LEU A 53 -21.56 2.62 17.11
C LEU A 53 -21.20 2.04 18.48
N ALA A 54 -20.42 0.97 18.51
CA ALA A 54 -19.97 0.33 19.75
C ALA A 54 -19.17 1.33 20.61
N GLU A 55 -18.24 2.05 20.01
CA GLU A 55 -17.43 3.06 20.68
C GLU A 55 -18.28 4.22 21.23
N ILE A 56 -19.11 4.84 20.39
CA ILE A 56 -19.97 5.98 20.78
C ILE A 56 -20.98 5.58 21.84
N LEU A 57 -21.56 4.39 21.71
CA LEU A 57 -22.57 3.88 22.64
C LEU A 57 -21.96 3.23 23.89
N GLY A 58 -20.62 3.00 23.91
CA GLY A 58 -19.90 2.39 25.02
C GLY A 58 -20.32 0.95 25.27
N VAL A 59 -20.56 0.20 24.20
CA VAL A 59 -20.93 -1.22 24.24
C VAL A 59 -19.89 -2.03 23.48
N ASP A 60 -19.75 -3.31 23.83
CA ASP A 60 -18.92 -4.23 23.05
C ASP A 60 -19.57 -4.53 21.68
N LEU A 61 -18.76 -4.77 20.66
CA LEU A 61 -19.27 -5.11 19.32
C LEU A 61 -20.17 -6.35 19.33
N ASN A 62 -19.87 -7.30 20.22
CA ASN A 62 -20.67 -8.49 20.46
C ASN A 62 -22.06 -8.19 21.02
N TYR A 63 -22.28 -7.01 21.60
CA TYR A 63 -23.60 -6.56 22.03
C TYR A 63 -24.63 -6.62 20.89
N PHE A 64 -24.21 -6.40 19.66
CA PHE A 64 -25.10 -6.44 18.49
C PHE A 64 -25.31 -7.85 17.92
N SER A 65 -24.52 -8.86 18.34
CA SER A 65 -24.64 -10.25 17.86
C SER A 65 -25.53 -11.10 18.79
N GLU A 66 -26.19 -12.13 18.25
CA GLU A 66 -27.12 -12.98 19.02
C GLU A 66 -26.45 -14.17 19.73
N ASN A 67 -25.17 -14.46 19.48
CA ASN A 67 -24.58 -15.76 19.79
C ASN A 67 -23.45 -15.80 20.82
N PHE A 68 -23.40 -14.85 21.77
CA PHE A 68 -22.49 -15.00 22.91
C PHE A 68 -23.24 -14.80 24.23
N PRO A 69 -23.26 -15.81 25.13
CA PRO A 69 -23.80 -15.66 26.45
C PRO A 69 -23.01 -14.60 27.23
N SER A 70 -23.69 -13.66 27.84
CA SER A 70 -23.14 -12.66 28.76
C SER A 70 -22.30 -13.39 29.81
N ALA A 71 -21.01 -13.17 29.82
CA ALA A 71 -20.15 -13.53 30.93
C ALA A 71 -20.29 -12.49 32.04
N ASN A 72 -21.43 -12.51 32.75
CA ASN A 72 -21.61 -11.94 34.05
C ASN A 72 -22.44 -12.93 34.86
N ALA A 73 -21.80 -13.92 35.43
CA ALA A 73 -22.28 -14.72 36.53
C ALA A 73 -21.07 -15.03 37.42
N ASP A 74 -21.14 -14.51 38.62
CA ASP A 74 -20.39 -14.77 39.83
C ASP A 74 -19.35 -15.88 39.80
N ILE A 75 -18.08 -15.51 39.92
CA ILE A 75 -17.04 -16.47 40.31
C ILE A 75 -16.92 -16.40 41.83
N SER A 76 -17.63 -17.29 42.52
CA SER A 76 -17.26 -17.71 43.86
C SER A 76 -16.15 -18.76 43.75
N ALA A 77 -15.08 -18.54 44.51
CA ALA A 77 -13.87 -19.34 44.56
C ALA A 77 -14.12 -20.82 44.88
N GLN A 78 -13.39 -21.72 44.19
CA GLN A 78 -12.65 -22.84 44.81
C GLN A 78 -11.79 -23.61 43.77
N ASP A 79 -10.52 -23.65 44.10
CA ASP A 79 -9.48 -24.68 43.93
C ASP A 79 -9.16 -25.39 42.61
N ASP A 80 -7.82 -25.33 42.35
CA ASP A 80 -6.93 -26.32 41.72
C ASP A 80 -7.01 -26.64 40.22
N ASN A 81 -6.09 -26.03 39.43
CA ASN A 81 -5.10 -26.82 38.66
C ASN A 81 -4.18 -25.94 37.80
N ALA A 82 -2.89 -26.26 37.90
CA ALA A 82 -1.77 -25.61 37.18
C ALA A 82 -1.75 -25.84 35.64
N ALA A 83 -2.80 -26.40 35.06
CA ALA A 83 -2.93 -26.64 33.61
C ALA A 83 -3.60 -25.50 32.83
N THR A 84 -4.17 -24.51 33.52
CA THR A 84 -4.90 -23.39 32.89
C THR A 84 -3.99 -22.23 32.48
N LEU A 85 -2.76 -22.13 33.01
CA LEU A 85 -1.84 -21.04 32.67
C LEU A 85 -1.20 -21.21 31.28
N ASP A 86 -0.99 -22.43 30.80
CA ASP A 86 -0.44 -22.69 29.46
C ASP A 86 -1.49 -22.47 28.34
N VAL A 87 -2.78 -22.64 28.62
CA VAL A 87 -3.87 -22.37 27.67
C VAL A 87 -4.08 -20.86 27.49
N VAL A 88 -3.98 -20.08 28.57
CA VAL A 88 -4.12 -18.61 28.50
C VAL A 88 -2.88 -17.99 27.84
N ALA A 89 -1.68 -18.52 28.09
CA ALA A 89 -0.44 -18.06 27.44
C ALA A 89 -0.39 -18.42 25.94
N ASN A 90 -1.02 -19.51 25.50
CA ASN A 90 -1.16 -19.89 24.09
C ASN A 90 -2.30 -19.13 23.39
N LEU A 91 -3.35 -18.71 24.09
CA LEU A 91 -4.40 -17.83 23.56
C LEU A 91 -3.92 -16.38 23.38
N SER A 92 -2.90 -15.96 24.12
CA SER A 92 -2.29 -14.62 23.98
C SER A 92 -1.31 -14.53 22.81
N ARG A 93 -0.99 -15.64 22.11
CA ARG A 93 -0.09 -15.68 20.94
C ARG A 93 -0.78 -15.86 19.61
N SER A 94 -2.09 -16.03 19.57
CA SER A 94 -2.82 -16.19 18.33
C SER A 94 -4.03 -15.26 18.30
N GLN A 95 -3.96 -14.29 17.38
CA GLN A 95 -5.05 -13.42 16.95
C GLN A 95 -5.32 -12.20 17.84
N GLU A 96 -4.55 -11.12 17.61
CA GLU A 96 -5.18 -9.80 17.69
C GLU A 96 -6.44 -9.87 16.83
N PRO A 97 -7.62 -9.49 17.36
CA PRO A 97 -8.83 -9.48 16.56
C PRO A 97 -8.62 -8.52 15.40
N ASP A 98 -8.73 -9.03 14.20
CA ASP A 98 -8.51 -8.35 12.92
C ASP A 98 -9.67 -7.36 12.66
N LEU A 99 -9.89 -6.43 13.59
CA LEU A 99 -11.07 -5.58 13.69
C LEU A 99 -11.14 -4.48 12.64
N LEU A 100 -10.01 -4.13 12.00
CA LEU A 100 -9.94 -3.09 10.96
C LEU A 100 -9.07 -3.56 9.79
N THR A 101 -9.52 -4.59 9.06
CA THR A 101 -8.78 -5.09 7.90
C THR A 101 -9.06 -4.33 6.62
N ASN A 102 -10.17 -3.57 6.56
CA ASN A 102 -10.74 -3.11 5.31
C ASN A 102 -11.12 -1.62 5.38
N PHE A 103 -10.44 -0.81 4.59
CA PHE A 103 -10.68 0.62 4.41
C PHE A 103 -11.24 0.94 3.01
N ASN A 104 -11.84 -0.04 2.34
CA ASN A 104 -12.31 0.10 0.96
C ASN A 104 -13.37 1.19 0.82
N GLY A 105 -13.24 2.01 -0.24
CA GLY A 105 -14.16 3.11 -0.53
C GLY A 105 -14.14 4.23 0.51
N GLY A 106 -13.19 4.23 1.43
CA GLY A 106 -13.06 5.24 2.47
C GLY A 106 -12.61 6.60 1.93
N ASN A 107 -13.18 7.67 2.46
CA ASN A 107 -12.60 9.00 2.28
C ASN A 107 -11.61 9.25 3.43
N LEU A 108 -10.35 8.98 3.16
CA LEU A 108 -9.24 9.04 4.11
C LEU A 108 -8.22 10.11 3.70
N ALA A 109 -8.64 11.07 2.87
CA ALA A 109 -7.76 12.16 2.43
C ALA A 109 -7.24 12.95 3.63
N ASN A 110 -5.93 13.27 3.61
CA ASN A 110 -5.22 13.98 4.68
C ASN A 110 -5.32 13.29 6.06
N THR A 111 -5.52 11.97 6.08
CA THR A 111 -5.55 11.21 7.33
C THR A 111 -4.13 10.90 7.79
N ASP A 112 -3.89 11.02 9.10
CA ASP A 112 -2.63 10.67 9.74
C ASP A 112 -2.62 9.17 10.10
N PHE A 113 -1.74 8.41 9.44
CA PHE A 113 -1.41 7.01 9.70
C PHE A 113 0.07 6.86 10.08
N ALA A 114 0.75 7.95 10.46
CA ALA A 114 2.17 7.90 10.77
C ALA A 114 2.47 6.94 11.93
N GLY A 115 3.47 6.07 11.73
CA GLY A 115 3.92 5.09 12.72
C GLY A 115 2.92 3.96 13.03
N VAL A 116 1.82 3.85 12.29
CA VAL A 116 0.81 2.79 12.51
C VAL A 116 1.33 1.44 12.05
N THR A 117 1.11 0.39 12.84
CA THR A 117 1.29 -1.00 12.40
C THR A 117 -0.02 -1.51 11.82
N ALA A 118 -0.07 -1.70 10.50
CA ALA A 118 -1.29 -2.02 9.75
C ALA A 118 -1.04 -3.11 8.70
N HIS A 119 -0.66 -4.31 9.15
CA HIS A 119 -0.36 -5.44 8.27
C HIS A 119 -1.58 -5.94 7.53
N LYS A 120 -1.41 -6.28 6.24
CA LYS A 120 -2.43 -6.92 5.39
C LYS A 120 -3.74 -6.13 5.29
N ARG A 121 -3.69 -4.80 5.39
CA ARG A 121 -4.87 -3.93 5.23
C ARG A 121 -5.24 -3.75 3.77
N LYS A 122 -6.52 -3.48 3.54
CA LYS A 122 -7.06 -3.28 2.19
C LYS A 122 -7.62 -1.87 2.04
N PHE A 123 -7.15 -1.17 1.01
CA PHE A 123 -7.58 0.17 0.63
C PHE A 123 -8.01 0.15 -0.85
N TYR A 124 -9.11 -0.53 -1.14
CA TYR A 124 -9.63 -0.58 -2.51
C TYR A 124 -10.56 0.61 -2.78
N GLY A 125 -10.28 1.36 -3.86
CA GLY A 125 -11.12 2.48 -4.27
C GLY A 125 -11.18 3.61 -3.24
N SER A 126 -10.15 3.80 -2.43
CA SER A 126 -10.13 4.78 -1.34
C SER A 126 -9.53 6.10 -1.78
N ALA A 127 -10.03 7.21 -1.22
CA ALA A 127 -9.40 8.51 -1.34
C ALA A 127 -8.35 8.67 -0.22
N LEU A 128 -7.07 8.58 -0.59
CA LEU A 128 -5.91 8.66 0.32
C LEU A 128 -5.01 9.85 -0.01
N ARG A 129 -5.53 10.82 -0.76
CA ARG A 129 -4.75 11.99 -1.18
C ARG A 129 -4.21 12.75 0.03
N GLY A 130 -2.90 13.02 0.04
CA GLY A 130 -2.23 13.74 1.12
C GLY A 130 -2.21 13.02 2.47
N SER A 131 -2.55 11.72 2.51
CA SER A 131 -2.46 10.94 3.76
C SER A 131 -1.01 10.73 4.16
N ASP A 132 -0.75 10.70 5.46
CA ASP A 132 0.57 10.49 6.03
C ASP A 132 0.71 9.05 6.55
N PHE A 133 1.51 8.23 5.87
CA PHE A 133 1.91 6.88 6.28
C PHE A 133 3.38 6.83 6.72
N SER A 134 3.97 7.96 7.08
CA SER A 134 5.39 8.04 7.43
C SER A 134 5.72 7.11 8.59
N GLY A 135 6.77 6.28 8.44
CA GLY A 135 7.22 5.33 9.44
C GLY A 135 6.21 4.22 9.78
N SER A 136 5.11 4.06 9.04
CA SER A 136 4.15 2.98 9.27
C SER A 136 4.65 1.63 8.79
N ASP A 137 4.18 0.54 9.39
CA ASP A 137 4.37 -0.82 8.89
C ASP A 137 3.10 -1.31 8.21
N LEU A 138 3.12 -1.29 6.87
CA LEU A 138 2.03 -1.71 6.00
C LEU A 138 2.25 -3.10 5.39
N THR A 139 3.16 -3.90 5.92
CA THR A 139 3.56 -5.21 5.35
C THR A 139 2.36 -6.03 4.86
N GLY A 140 2.41 -6.44 3.59
CA GLY A 140 1.39 -7.26 2.93
C GLY A 140 0.07 -6.54 2.64
N SER A 141 0.01 -5.23 2.78
CA SER A 141 -1.20 -4.43 2.53
C SER A 141 -1.43 -4.19 1.03
N SER A 142 -2.68 -3.94 0.66
CA SER A 142 -3.09 -3.67 -0.71
C SER A 142 -3.78 -2.31 -0.83
N ILE A 143 -3.20 -1.44 -1.65
CA ILE A 143 -3.76 -0.14 -2.04
C ILE A 143 -4.06 -0.21 -3.53
N THR A 144 -5.31 -0.48 -3.90
CA THR A 144 -5.68 -0.78 -5.28
C THR A 144 -6.82 0.11 -5.76
N GLY A 145 -6.67 0.69 -6.95
CA GLY A 145 -7.71 1.55 -7.54
C GLY A 145 -7.98 2.83 -6.75
N SER A 146 -6.98 3.32 -6.01
CA SER A 146 -7.12 4.41 -5.05
C SER A 146 -6.46 5.71 -5.52
N ASP A 147 -6.96 6.83 -5.04
CA ASP A 147 -6.31 8.13 -5.18
C ASP A 147 -5.31 8.33 -4.02
N VAL A 148 -4.02 8.18 -4.32
CA VAL A 148 -2.91 8.21 -3.35
C VAL A 148 -1.98 9.42 -3.62
N ARG A 149 -2.48 10.39 -4.38
CA ARG A 149 -1.71 11.57 -4.75
C ARG A 149 -1.20 12.32 -3.52
N GLU A 150 0.06 12.75 -3.60
CA GLU A 150 0.69 13.58 -2.55
C GLU A 150 0.77 12.87 -1.17
N ALA A 151 0.50 11.56 -1.09
CA ALA A 151 0.66 10.81 0.16
C ALA A 151 2.13 10.62 0.52
N SER A 152 2.43 10.62 1.81
CA SER A 152 3.77 10.33 2.33
C SER A 152 3.87 8.88 2.79
N PHE A 153 4.88 8.16 2.28
CA PHE A 153 5.31 6.84 2.76
C PHE A 153 6.74 6.89 3.31
N ASP A 154 7.21 8.08 3.72
CA ASP A 154 8.59 8.29 4.14
C ASP A 154 8.93 7.41 5.34
N GLY A 155 9.97 6.58 5.21
CA GLY A 155 10.38 5.61 6.23
C GLY A 155 9.40 4.46 6.48
N ALA A 156 8.32 4.34 5.71
CA ALA A 156 7.35 3.25 5.86
C ALA A 156 7.92 1.90 5.41
N ASN A 157 7.39 0.81 5.96
CA ASN A 157 7.65 -0.55 5.51
C ASN A 157 6.53 -1.02 4.57
N LEU A 158 6.84 -1.12 3.28
CA LEU A 158 5.94 -1.58 2.23
C LEU A 158 6.29 -2.99 1.74
N THR A 159 6.95 -3.81 2.56
CA THR A 159 7.28 -5.20 2.20
C THR A 159 6.03 -5.98 1.81
N ASP A 160 6.08 -6.69 0.66
CA ASP A 160 4.98 -7.48 0.11
C ASP A 160 3.69 -6.68 -0.17
N CYS A 161 3.77 -5.36 -0.27
CA CYS A 161 2.61 -4.51 -0.56
C CYS A 161 2.29 -4.46 -2.05
N THR A 162 0.99 -4.26 -2.34
CA THR A 162 0.50 -4.03 -3.70
C THR A 162 -0.11 -2.63 -3.81
N LEU A 163 0.51 -1.76 -4.62
CA LEU A 163 0.01 -0.42 -4.94
C LEU A 163 -0.38 -0.38 -6.43
N SER A 164 -1.43 -1.09 -6.79
CA SER A 164 -1.80 -1.33 -8.19
C SER A 164 -2.97 -0.47 -8.65
N VAL A 165 -2.95 -0.07 -9.93
CA VAL A 165 -4.04 0.67 -10.57
C VAL A 165 -4.39 1.96 -9.81
N SER A 166 -3.41 2.54 -9.12
CA SER A 166 -3.58 3.70 -8.25
C SER A 166 -2.85 4.93 -8.80
N ASP A 167 -3.35 6.10 -8.49
CA ASP A 167 -2.70 7.37 -8.80
C ASP A 167 -1.82 7.78 -7.61
N LEU A 168 -0.51 7.69 -7.80
CA LEU A 168 0.54 8.02 -6.83
C LEU A 168 1.28 9.32 -7.21
N THR A 169 0.66 10.16 -8.04
CA THR A 169 1.24 11.44 -8.47
C THR A 169 1.70 12.25 -7.27
N GLY A 170 2.98 12.62 -7.27
CA GLY A 170 3.58 13.43 -6.20
C GLY A 170 3.78 12.72 -4.85
N ALA A 171 3.52 11.41 -4.75
CA ALA A 171 3.75 10.66 -3.51
C ALA A 171 5.24 10.62 -3.14
N SER A 172 5.54 10.58 -1.84
CA SER A 172 6.90 10.53 -1.30
C SER A 172 7.25 9.16 -0.73
N PHE A 173 8.48 8.69 -1.05
CA PHE A 173 9.04 7.41 -0.61
C PHE A 173 10.49 7.59 -0.12
N ASP A 174 10.76 8.65 0.70
CA ASP A 174 12.10 8.82 1.28
C ASP A 174 12.39 7.73 2.32
N LYS A 175 13.51 7.01 2.18
CA LYS A 175 13.92 5.92 3.07
C LYS A 175 12.88 4.80 3.26
N THR A 176 11.95 4.67 2.34
CA THR A 176 10.91 3.63 2.38
C THR A 176 11.53 2.25 2.14
N ILE A 177 11.09 1.25 2.90
CA ILE A 177 11.48 -0.14 2.70
C ILE A 177 10.58 -0.75 1.63
N LEU A 178 11.16 -1.05 0.48
CA LEU A 178 10.47 -1.57 -0.71
C LEU A 178 11.02 -2.97 -1.04
N VAL A 179 10.46 -4.00 -0.45
CA VAL A 179 10.85 -5.39 -0.70
C VAL A 179 9.65 -6.15 -1.27
N ARG A 180 9.79 -6.67 -2.49
CA ARG A 180 8.72 -7.36 -3.23
C ARG A 180 7.43 -6.54 -3.36
N THR A 181 7.56 -5.23 -3.33
CA THR A 181 6.44 -4.29 -3.51
C THR A 181 6.03 -4.22 -4.98
N GLU A 182 4.73 -4.17 -5.26
CA GLU A 182 4.22 -4.13 -6.64
C GLU A 182 3.49 -2.81 -6.94
N PHE A 183 3.98 -2.09 -7.95
CA PHE A 183 3.35 -0.90 -8.54
C PHE A 183 2.87 -1.23 -9.96
N ASN A 184 1.82 -2.01 -10.09
CA ASN A 184 1.36 -2.47 -11.40
C ASN A 184 0.26 -1.55 -11.95
N LYS A 185 0.46 -1.01 -13.17
CA LYS A 185 -0.46 -0.10 -13.86
C LYS A 185 -0.79 1.18 -13.07
N SER A 186 0.16 1.68 -12.32
CA SER A 186 -0.01 2.89 -11.50
C SER A 186 0.63 4.11 -12.13
N GLY A 187 0.15 5.30 -11.80
CA GLY A 187 0.77 6.58 -12.17
C GLY A 187 1.71 7.05 -11.06
N LEU A 188 2.97 7.30 -11.40
CA LEU A 188 4.00 7.80 -10.47
C LEU A 188 4.54 9.17 -10.92
N ASP A 189 3.74 9.96 -11.64
CA ASP A 189 4.16 11.29 -12.11
C ASP A 189 4.58 12.17 -10.93
N GLY A 190 5.83 12.63 -10.93
CA GLY A 190 6.40 13.46 -9.86
C GLY A 190 6.56 12.74 -8.51
N ALA A 191 6.31 11.44 -8.43
CA ALA A 191 6.63 10.67 -7.23
C ALA A 191 8.14 10.66 -6.96
N LYS A 192 8.53 10.62 -5.67
CA LYS A 192 9.92 10.76 -5.24
C LYS A 192 10.35 9.51 -4.47
N PHE A 193 11.38 8.84 -5.00
CA PHE A 193 12.12 7.78 -4.32
C PHE A 193 13.49 8.34 -3.95
N ILE A 194 13.71 8.62 -2.68
CA ILE A 194 14.93 9.24 -2.18
C ILE A 194 15.53 8.34 -1.10
N ASN A 195 16.83 8.05 -1.19
CA ASN A 195 17.51 7.15 -0.24
C ASN A 195 16.79 5.79 -0.08
N ALA A 196 16.12 5.30 -1.11
CA ALA A 196 15.33 4.08 -1.06
C ALA A 196 16.11 2.88 -1.60
N GLU A 197 15.91 1.72 -0.95
CA GLU A 197 16.39 0.44 -1.44
C GLU A 197 15.21 -0.37 -1.98
N LEU A 198 15.25 -0.64 -3.30
CA LEU A 198 14.21 -1.39 -4.00
C LEU A 198 14.71 -2.82 -4.25
N VAL A 199 14.15 -3.79 -3.54
CA VAL A 199 14.52 -5.20 -3.65
C VAL A 199 13.36 -6.01 -4.22
N ASP A 200 13.57 -6.63 -5.39
CA ASP A 200 12.57 -7.44 -6.09
C ASP A 200 11.22 -6.70 -6.34
N VAL A 201 11.29 -5.38 -6.48
CA VAL A 201 10.13 -4.52 -6.72
C VAL A 201 9.66 -4.67 -8.16
N LYS A 202 8.34 -4.67 -8.37
CA LYS A 202 7.72 -4.66 -9.70
C LYS A 202 7.13 -3.29 -10.01
N LEU A 203 7.72 -2.61 -10.96
CA LEU A 203 7.25 -1.35 -11.54
C LEU A 203 6.77 -1.64 -12.98
N THR A 204 5.74 -2.50 -13.11
CA THR A 204 5.31 -3.03 -14.40
C THR A 204 4.11 -2.28 -14.97
N LYS A 205 4.16 -1.94 -16.26
CA LYS A 205 3.10 -1.17 -16.98
C LYS A 205 2.78 0.15 -16.29
N THR A 206 3.78 0.81 -15.74
CA THR A 206 3.70 1.99 -14.88
C THR A 206 4.23 3.21 -15.63
N ASP A 207 3.59 4.36 -15.45
CA ASP A 207 4.10 5.64 -15.95
C ASP A 207 5.08 6.23 -14.92
N LEU A 208 6.35 6.34 -15.34
CA LEU A 208 7.45 6.85 -14.53
C LEU A 208 8.08 8.11 -15.11
N THR A 209 7.48 8.73 -16.14
CA THR A 209 8.13 9.77 -16.98
C THR A 209 8.67 10.97 -16.21
N LYS A 210 8.11 11.30 -15.06
CA LYS A 210 8.58 12.40 -14.19
C LYS A 210 8.94 11.94 -12.77
N THR A 211 9.03 10.63 -12.57
CA THR A 211 9.45 10.06 -11.29
C THR A 211 10.89 10.45 -10.98
N ILE A 212 11.15 10.79 -9.74
CA ILE A 212 12.46 11.22 -9.25
C ILE A 212 13.08 10.08 -8.45
N PHE A 213 14.30 9.68 -8.83
CA PHE A 213 15.11 8.70 -8.11
C PHE A 213 16.42 9.34 -7.67
N GLU A 214 16.65 9.43 -6.36
CA GLU A 214 17.88 10.00 -5.78
C GLU A 214 18.46 9.05 -4.73
N ASN A 215 19.76 8.75 -4.83
CA ASN A 215 20.48 7.84 -3.92
C ASN A 215 19.79 6.48 -3.73
N CYS A 216 19.25 5.90 -4.83
CA CYS A 216 18.54 4.63 -4.78
C CYS A 216 19.43 3.46 -5.19
N VAL A 217 19.14 2.29 -4.62
CA VAL A 217 19.71 0.99 -5.02
C VAL A 217 18.57 0.10 -5.53
N PHE A 218 18.74 -0.41 -6.74
CA PHE A 218 17.77 -1.28 -7.40
C PHE A 218 18.34 -2.70 -7.50
N THR A 219 17.78 -3.64 -6.76
CA THR A 219 18.18 -5.06 -6.78
C THR A 219 17.01 -5.92 -7.26
N GLY A 220 17.16 -6.63 -8.35
CA GLY A 220 16.12 -7.53 -8.89
C GLY A 220 14.86 -6.83 -9.43
N VAL A 221 14.87 -5.52 -9.54
CA VAL A 221 13.69 -4.74 -9.95
C VAL A 221 13.26 -5.03 -11.38
N ASP A 222 11.94 -5.09 -11.59
CA ASP A 222 11.33 -5.35 -12.89
C ASP A 222 10.52 -4.14 -13.39
N PHE A 223 10.95 -3.53 -14.50
CA PHE A 223 10.31 -2.40 -15.18
C PHE A 223 9.57 -2.83 -16.46
N ASP A 224 9.08 -4.07 -16.54
CA ASP A 224 8.47 -4.56 -17.78
C ASP A 224 7.28 -3.69 -18.25
N CYS A 225 7.32 -3.33 -19.53
CA CYS A 225 6.28 -2.55 -20.21
C CYS A 225 6.02 -1.14 -19.60
N SER A 226 6.97 -0.56 -18.87
CA SER A 226 6.79 0.75 -18.26
C SER A 226 7.28 1.90 -19.13
N ASP A 227 6.72 3.07 -18.88
CA ASP A 227 7.11 4.31 -19.54
C ASP A 227 8.20 5.02 -18.73
N LEU A 228 9.42 4.96 -19.24
CA LEU A 228 10.64 5.50 -18.64
C LEU A 228 11.24 6.64 -19.48
N ARG A 229 10.45 7.24 -20.37
CA ARG A 229 10.95 8.30 -21.24
C ARG A 229 11.41 9.49 -20.44
N GLY A 230 12.65 9.91 -20.66
CA GLY A 230 13.28 11.05 -19.99
C GLY A 230 13.58 10.86 -18.50
N VAL A 231 13.38 9.67 -17.95
CA VAL A 231 13.70 9.38 -16.54
C VAL A 231 15.20 9.49 -16.30
N ARG A 232 15.58 10.10 -15.19
CA ARG A 232 16.98 10.26 -14.80
C ARG A 232 17.34 9.24 -13.73
N PHE A 233 18.20 8.30 -14.11
CA PHE A 233 18.80 7.30 -13.23
C PHE A 233 20.30 7.59 -12.98
N ASP A 234 20.67 8.86 -13.05
CA ASP A 234 22.05 9.28 -12.92
C ASP A 234 22.62 8.95 -11.53
N GLY A 235 23.79 8.33 -11.48
CA GLY A 235 24.48 7.95 -10.24
C GLY A 235 23.89 6.77 -9.47
N GLN A 236 22.78 6.18 -9.94
CA GLN A 236 22.11 5.09 -9.25
C GLN A 236 22.81 3.73 -9.43
N THR A 237 22.50 2.76 -8.56
CA THR A 237 23.04 1.39 -8.65
C THR A 237 21.96 0.38 -9.02
N PHE A 238 22.25 -0.44 -10.05
CA PHE A 238 21.35 -1.46 -10.60
C PHE A 238 22.02 -2.83 -10.55
N ILE A 239 21.38 -3.80 -9.90
CA ILE A 239 21.86 -5.18 -9.76
C ILE A 239 20.74 -6.14 -10.17
N GLY A 240 20.91 -6.91 -11.23
CA GLY A 240 19.92 -7.89 -11.69
C GLY A 240 18.61 -7.28 -12.21
N VAL A 241 18.62 -6.02 -12.61
CA VAL A 241 17.44 -5.25 -13.02
C VAL A 241 17.01 -5.56 -14.44
N LYS A 242 15.69 -5.55 -14.70
CA LYS A 242 15.08 -5.80 -16.01
C LYS A 242 14.38 -4.55 -16.53
N PHE A 243 14.84 -4.03 -17.68
CA PHE A 243 14.20 -2.97 -18.46
C PHE A 243 13.58 -3.56 -19.72
N HIS A 244 12.62 -4.47 -19.57
CA HIS A 244 12.03 -5.18 -20.69
C HIS A 244 10.83 -4.39 -21.25
N ASN A 245 10.73 -4.36 -22.58
CA ASN A 245 9.59 -3.79 -23.31
C ASN A 245 9.22 -2.33 -22.96
N GLY A 246 10.06 -1.63 -22.20
CA GLY A 246 9.81 -0.27 -21.76
C GLY A 246 10.06 0.79 -22.84
N ALA A 247 9.36 1.90 -22.77
CA ALA A 247 9.72 3.09 -23.54
C ALA A 247 10.81 3.84 -22.77
N MET A 248 12.03 3.94 -23.35
CA MET A 248 13.22 4.48 -22.67
C MET A 248 13.88 5.65 -23.42
N ASN A 249 13.19 6.25 -24.39
CA ASN A 249 13.73 7.39 -25.11
C ASN A 249 14.21 8.47 -24.15
N ASP A 250 15.42 8.96 -24.38
CA ASP A 250 16.04 10.05 -23.62
C ASP A 250 16.26 9.78 -22.12
N ALA A 251 16.12 8.54 -21.67
CA ALA A 251 16.50 8.16 -20.30
C ALA A 251 18.01 8.34 -20.09
N THR A 252 18.42 8.66 -18.84
CA THR A 252 19.84 8.85 -18.52
C THR A 252 20.30 7.96 -17.37
N PHE A 253 21.53 7.42 -17.52
CA PHE A 253 22.23 6.58 -16.55
C PHE A 253 23.66 7.11 -16.33
N ASN A 254 23.84 8.43 -16.37
CA ASN A 254 25.17 9.02 -16.26
C ASN A 254 25.78 8.71 -14.88
N GLY A 255 27.01 8.23 -14.83
CA GLY A 255 27.67 7.84 -13.59
C GLY A 255 27.04 6.65 -12.83
N ALA A 256 26.03 6.00 -13.40
CA ALA A 256 25.36 4.85 -12.78
C ALA A 256 26.22 3.60 -12.79
N THR A 257 25.93 2.68 -11.87
CA THR A 257 26.54 1.33 -11.83
C THR A 257 25.51 0.29 -12.26
N LEU A 258 25.79 -0.47 -13.33
CA LEU A 258 24.89 -1.50 -13.86
C LEU A 258 25.60 -2.88 -13.84
N LYS A 259 25.05 -3.81 -13.03
CA LYS A 259 25.55 -5.19 -12.90
C LYS A 259 24.43 -6.18 -13.21
N ASN A 260 24.63 -7.06 -14.18
CA ASN A 260 23.66 -8.06 -14.62
C ASN A 260 22.30 -7.41 -14.99
N VAL A 261 22.34 -6.29 -15.73
CA VAL A 261 21.15 -5.54 -16.14
C VAL A 261 20.73 -5.95 -17.55
N SER A 262 19.44 -6.19 -17.75
CA SER A 262 18.89 -6.65 -19.02
C SER A 262 17.97 -5.60 -19.65
N PHE A 263 18.30 -5.25 -20.90
CA PHE A 263 17.49 -4.43 -21.79
C PHE A 263 17.00 -5.34 -22.93
N ARG A 264 15.77 -5.86 -22.82
CA ARG A 264 15.22 -6.76 -23.84
C ARG A 264 13.86 -6.29 -24.33
N SER A 265 13.56 -6.55 -25.59
CA SER A 265 12.20 -6.57 -26.09
C SER A 265 11.80 -8.02 -26.33
N THR A 266 10.68 -8.46 -25.73
CA THR A 266 10.07 -9.76 -26.04
C THR A 266 9.23 -9.70 -27.31
N PHE A 267 8.93 -8.49 -27.79
CA PHE A 267 8.33 -8.24 -29.10
C PHE A 267 9.42 -8.21 -30.17
N ALA A 268 9.02 -8.29 -31.43
CA ALA A 268 9.97 -8.16 -32.54
C ALA A 268 10.79 -6.87 -32.39
N LEU A 269 12.13 -6.99 -32.45
CA LEU A 269 13.04 -5.84 -32.40
C LEU A 269 12.76 -4.96 -33.62
N THR A 270 12.07 -3.86 -33.42
CA THR A 270 11.74 -2.89 -34.45
C THR A 270 12.81 -1.81 -34.55
N ASN A 271 12.92 -1.16 -35.69
CA ASN A 271 13.77 0.02 -35.83
C ASN A 271 13.46 1.11 -34.78
N ARG A 272 12.23 1.15 -34.29
CA ARG A 272 11.82 2.08 -33.25
C ARG A 272 12.50 1.76 -31.90
N TYR A 273 12.61 0.47 -31.56
CA TYR A 273 13.27 0.03 -30.33
C TYR A 273 14.78 0.37 -30.34
N TYR A 274 15.47 0.06 -31.43
CA TYR A 274 16.91 0.41 -31.58
C TYR A 274 17.11 1.93 -31.49
N ARG A 275 16.27 2.72 -32.14
CA ARG A 275 16.33 4.18 -32.04
C ARG A 275 16.14 4.68 -30.61
N ALA A 276 15.21 4.10 -29.85
CA ALA A 276 15.00 4.45 -28.45
C ALA A 276 16.24 4.16 -27.61
N ILE A 277 16.84 2.97 -27.75
CA ILE A 277 18.08 2.60 -27.04
C ILE A 277 19.24 3.55 -27.40
N ALA A 278 19.35 3.97 -28.63
CA ALA A 278 20.41 4.89 -29.08
C ALA A 278 20.27 6.32 -28.47
N THR A 279 19.11 6.70 -27.91
CA THR A 279 18.93 7.98 -27.23
C THR A 279 19.32 7.95 -25.74
N ILE A 280 19.51 6.76 -25.17
CA ILE A 280 19.87 6.61 -23.75
C ILE A 280 21.31 7.08 -23.54
N ARG A 281 21.54 7.81 -22.44
CA ARG A 281 22.89 8.30 -22.10
C ARG A 281 23.48 7.49 -20.96
N PHE A 282 24.75 7.11 -21.13
CA PHE A 282 25.52 6.33 -20.15
C PHE A 282 26.88 7.00 -19.83
N ASP A 283 26.96 8.32 -19.89
CA ASP A 283 28.23 9.04 -19.71
C ASP A 283 28.81 8.78 -18.30
N GLY A 284 30.02 8.19 -18.25
CA GLY A 284 30.70 7.86 -16.99
C GLY A 284 30.09 6.68 -16.22
N ALA A 285 29.14 5.95 -16.81
CA ALA A 285 28.57 4.76 -16.17
C ALA A 285 29.59 3.61 -16.08
N THR A 286 29.37 2.73 -15.12
CA THR A 286 30.17 1.51 -14.93
C THR A 286 29.29 0.28 -15.17
N MET A 287 29.76 -0.68 -15.96
CA MET A 287 28.98 -1.87 -16.34
C MET A 287 29.80 -3.15 -16.29
N ASP A 288 29.14 -4.27 -15.94
CA ASP A 288 29.74 -5.59 -16.17
C ASP A 288 29.78 -5.93 -17.67
N LYS A 289 30.61 -6.91 -18.01
CA LYS A 289 30.86 -7.31 -19.42
C LYS A 289 29.60 -7.78 -20.17
N LEU A 290 28.66 -8.44 -19.47
CA LEU A 290 27.44 -8.97 -20.09
C LEU A 290 26.43 -7.84 -20.37
N THR A 291 26.24 -6.93 -19.43
CA THR A 291 25.41 -5.73 -19.59
C THR A 291 25.95 -4.88 -20.76
N TYR A 292 27.26 -4.63 -20.74
CA TYR A 292 27.94 -3.88 -21.84
C TYR A 292 27.71 -4.53 -23.19
N ALA A 293 27.98 -5.84 -23.31
CA ALA A 293 27.85 -6.57 -24.60
C ALA A 293 26.38 -6.54 -25.09
N SER A 294 25.41 -6.68 -24.19
CA SER A 294 23.98 -6.60 -24.52
C SER A 294 23.60 -5.24 -25.10
N LEU A 295 23.97 -4.14 -24.40
CA LEU A 295 23.67 -2.78 -24.85
C LEU A 295 24.38 -2.40 -26.15
N LYS A 296 25.63 -2.83 -26.30
CA LYS A 296 26.39 -2.64 -27.55
C LYS A 296 25.70 -3.32 -28.74
N GLY A 297 25.17 -4.54 -28.53
CA GLY A 297 24.41 -5.26 -29.56
C GLY A 297 23.09 -4.58 -29.92
N LEU A 298 22.54 -3.75 -29.02
CA LEU A 298 21.33 -2.96 -29.23
C LEU A 298 21.60 -1.56 -29.80
N GLY A 299 22.88 -1.19 -30.04
CA GLY A 299 23.25 0.09 -30.64
C GLY A 299 23.33 1.28 -29.70
N ALA A 300 23.47 1.04 -28.38
CA ALA A 300 23.71 2.10 -27.40
C ALA A 300 25.08 2.77 -27.62
N ASP A 301 25.18 4.08 -27.34
CA ASP A 301 26.45 4.78 -27.23
C ASP A 301 27.11 4.48 -25.89
N LEU A 302 28.18 3.71 -25.92
CA LEU A 302 28.93 3.28 -24.73
C LEU A 302 30.36 3.83 -24.71
N SER A 303 30.62 4.88 -25.51
CA SER A 303 31.98 5.45 -25.72
C SER A 303 32.66 5.94 -24.44
N LYS A 304 31.85 6.30 -23.41
CA LYS A 304 32.31 6.84 -22.11
C LYS A 304 32.04 5.90 -20.93
N VAL A 305 31.77 4.62 -21.18
CA VAL A 305 31.46 3.60 -20.18
C VAL A 305 32.71 2.90 -19.71
N THR A 306 32.83 2.67 -18.42
CA THR A 306 33.86 1.83 -17.81
C THR A 306 33.33 0.40 -17.61
N ILE A 307 34.11 -0.59 -18.09
CA ILE A 307 33.76 -2.02 -17.93
C ILE A 307 34.49 -2.57 -16.70
N ILE A 308 33.77 -3.32 -15.87
CA ILE A 308 34.25 -3.99 -14.66
C ILE A 308 34.11 -5.51 -14.77
#